data_227d9eacc0698598bc2b17b31a541203
#
_entry.id   227d9eacc0698598bc2b17b31a541203
#
_cell.length_a   1.000
_cell.length_b   1.000
_cell.length_c   1.000
_cell.angle_alpha   90.00
_cell.angle_beta   90.00
_cell.angle_gamma   90.00
#
_symmetry.space_group_name_H-M   'P 1'
#
loop_
_entity.id
_entity.type
_entity.pdbx_description
1 polymer ?
#
loop_
_entity_poly.entity_id
_entity_poly.type
_entity_poly.pdbx_seq_one_letter_code
_entity_poly.pdbx_strand_id
1 'polypeptide(L)'
;MKAAINAKRAYEGLEPMKAAEFMALMREKRQLVGMDSTLSRRSVNEGFSGGEKKRNEIFQMAMLEPKLSILDETDSGLDVDAMRIVAEGVNKMHNETTSAIVITHYERLLEMIKPDVIHVLYKGRIVKTAGPELAKEIEQRGYDWIKEEVDAEESVSYTHLRAHETVLD
;
A
#
# COMPACT_ATOMS: atom_id res chain seq x y z
N MET A 1 -6.70 -19.25 5.04
CA MET A 1 -6.26 -18.44 6.22
C MET A 1 -5.68 -19.29 7.34
N LYS A 2 -6.43 -20.19 8.00
CA LYS A 2 -5.89 -21.00 9.11
C LYS A 2 -4.62 -21.77 8.76
N ALA A 3 -4.53 -22.36 7.57
CA ALA A 3 -3.33 -23.05 7.10
C ALA A 3 -2.11 -22.12 7.01
N ALA A 4 -2.28 -20.90 6.49
CA ALA A 4 -1.19 -19.91 6.41
C ALA A 4 -0.70 -19.45 7.79
N ILE A 5 -1.64 -19.21 8.72
CA ILE A 5 -1.28 -18.87 10.11
C ILE A 5 -0.52 -20.03 10.76
N ASN A 6 -0.96 -21.26 10.58
CA ASN A 6 -0.29 -22.42 11.13
C ASN A 6 1.08 -22.69 10.49
N ALA A 7 1.26 -22.39 9.21
CA ALA A 7 2.56 -22.47 8.57
C ALA A 7 3.56 -21.42 9.16
N LYS A 8 3.09 -20.19 9.39
CA LYS A 8 3.87 -19.15 10.08
C LYS A 8 4.23 -19.58 11.50
N ARG A 9 3.27 -20.08 12.28
CA ARG A 9 3.49 -20.60 13.64
C ARG A 9 4.50 -21.75 13.68
N ALA A 10 4.39 -22.69 12.74
CA ALA A 10 5.34 -23.81 12.63
C ALA A 10 6.77 -23.31 12.33
N TYR A 11 6.92 -22.30 11.47
CA TYR A 11 8.21 -21.66 11.21
C TYR A 11 8.80 -20.98 12.47
N GLU A 12 7.93 -20.43 13.32
CA GLU A 12 8.28 -19.80 14.60
C GLU A 12 8.44 -20.81 15.75
N GLY A 13 8.30 -22.12 15.49
CA GLY A 13 8.38 -23.18 16.50
C GLY A 13 7.17 -23.27 17.44
N LEU A 14 6.04 -22.69 17.04
CA LEU A 14 4.81 -22.66 17.82
C LEU A 14 3.83 -23.75 17.41
N GLU A 15 3.07 -24.26 18.39
CA GLU A 15 2.00 -25.22 18.13
C GLU A 15 0.90 -24.67 17.21
N PRO A 16 0.25 -25.53 16.39
CA PRO A 16 -0.85 -25.12 15.54
C PRO A 16 -1.99 -24.50 16.34
N MET A 17 -2.56 -23.41 15.80
CA MET A 17 -3.69 -22.72 16.42
C MET A 17 -4.94 -23.61 16.47
N LYS A 18 -5.55 -23.72 17.63
CA LYS A 18 -6.82 -24.45 17.82
C LYS A 18 -7.97 -23.77 17.08
N ALA A 19 -9.03 -24.52 16.79
CA ALA A 19 -10.19 -23.99 16.07
C ALA A 19 -10.87 -22.82 16.81
N ALA A 20 -11.01 -22.93 18.13
CA ALA A 20 -11.63 -21.90 18.94
C ALA A 20 -10.80 -20.60 18.95
N GLU A 21 -9.48 -20.70 19.06
CA GLU A 21 -8.54 -19.57 19.01
C GLU A 21 -8.60 -18.88 17.64
N PHE A 22 -8.62 -19.65 16.55
CA PHE A 22 -8.77 -19.13 15.21
C PHE A 22 -10.09 -18.37 15.01
N MET A 23 -11.19 -18.89 15.52
CA MET A 23 -12.50 -18.23 15.43
C MET A 23 -12.55 -16.95 16.28
N ALA A 24 -11.85 -16.90 17.40
CA ALA A 24 -11.73 -15.70 18.22
C ALA A 24 -10.92 -14.64 17.50
N LEU A 25 -9.75 -14.99 16.96
CA LEU A 25 -8.91 -14.11 16.14
C LEU A 25 -9.67 -13.56 14.93
N MET A 26 -10.39 -14.40 14.20
CA MET A 26 -11.23 -13.97 13.08
C MET A 26 -12.25 -12.92 13.48
N ARG A 27 -12.90 -13.06 14.64
CA ARG A 27 -13.88 -12.08 15.12
C ARG A 27 -13.23 -10.76 15.45
N GLU A 28 -12.11 -10.79 16.16
CA GLU A 28 -11.33 -9.60 16.52
C GLU A 28 -10.89 -8.83 15.26
N LYS A 29 -10.22 -9.51 14.31
CA LYS A 29 -9.69 -8.87 13.10
C LYS A 29 -10.79 -8.36 12.17
N ARG A 30 -11.96 -9.01 12.12
CA ARG A 30 -13.13 -8.49 11.37
C ARG A 30 -13.63 -7.18 11.97
N GLN A 31 -13.73 -7.08 13.29
CA GLN A 31 -14.12 -5.84 13.95
C GLN A 31 -13.10 -4.73 13.67
N LEU A 32 -11.82 -5.05 13.70
CA LEU A 32 -10.73 -4.11 13.42
C LEU A 32 -10.89 -3.44 12.04
N VAL A 33 -11.25 -4.22 11.01
CA VAL A 33 -11.37 -3.75 9.61
C VAL A 33 -12.79 -3.44 9.17
N GLY A 34 -13.76 -3.44 10.10
CA GLY A 34 -15.17 -3.15 9.79
C GLY A 34 -15.81 -4.14 8.80
N MET A 35 -15.38 -5.41 8.79
CA MET A 35 -15.87 -6.41 7.84
C MET A 35 -17.09 -7.14 8.36
N ASP A 36 -18.14 -7.23 7.52
CA ASP A 36 -19.36 -7.96 7.84
C ASP A 36 -19.10 -9.47 8.02
N SER A 37 -19.84 -10.08 8.95
CA SER A 37 -19.72 -11.50 9.24
C SER A 37 -20.11 -12.42 8.08
N THR A 38 -20.96 -11.97 7.19
CA THR A 38 -21.44 -12.72 6.01
C THR A 38 -20.33 -12.94 4.99
N LEU A 39 -19.42 -11.95 4.82
CA LEU A 39 -18.32 -12.03 3.87
C LEU A 39 -17.29 -13.10 4.23
N SER A 40 -17.06 -13.34 5.52
CA SER A 40 -16.10 -14.36 5.99
C SER A 40 -16.56 -15.80 5.79
N ARG A 41 -17.82 -16.02 5.42
CA ARG A 41 -18.39 -17.35 5.17
C ARG A 41 -18.39 -17.74 3.68
N ARG A 42 -18.13 -16.77 2.80
CA ARG A 42 -18.05 -17.01 1.35
C ARG A 42 -16.65 -17.47 0.96
N SER A 43 -16.55 -18.17 -0.14
CA SER A 43 -15.26 -18.47 -0.77
C SER A 43 -14.55 -17.16 -1.11
N VAL A 44 -13.23 -17.14 -0.97
CA VAL A 44 -12.42 -15.93 -1.23
C VAL A 44 -12.66 -15.45 -2.67
N ASN A 45 -13.08 -14.20 -2.80
CA ASN A 45 -13.37 -13.52 -4.08
C ASN A 45 -14.59 -14.00 -4.86
N GLU A 46 -15.39 -14.96 -4.38
CA GLU A 46 -16.58 -15.42 -5.07
C GLU A 46 -17.77 -14.50 -4.78
N GLY A 47 -18.22 -13.78 -5.82
CA GLY A 47 -19.35 -12.84 -5.74
C GLY A 47 -19.12 -11.59 -4.91
N PHE A 48 -17.85 -11.19 -4.69
CA PHE A 48 -17.50 -9.97 -3.98
C PHE A 48 -17.55 -8.76 -4.93
N SER A 49 -18.12 -7.65 -4.46
CA SER A 49 -17.95 -6.34 -5.08
C SER A 49 -16.49 -5.89 -5.00
N GLY A 50 -16.10 -4.86 -5.76
CA GLY A 50 -14.75 -4.30 -5.69
C GLY A 50 -14.33 -3.90 -4.26
N GLY A 51 -15.20 -3.16 -3.57
CA GLY A 51 -14.96 -2.75 -2.19
C GLY A 51 -14.89 -3.91 -1.19
N GLU A 52 -15.72 -4.96 -1.37
CA GLU A 52 -15.67 -6.16 -0.54
C GLU A 52 -14.37 -6.95 -0.73
N LYS A 53 -13.85 -7.02 -1.98
CA LYS A 53 -12.55 -7.64 -2.27
C LYS A 53 -11.43 -6.91 -1.52
N LYS A 54 -11.39 -5.59 -1.59
CA LYS A 54 -10.37 -4.78 -0.92
C LYS A 54 -10.44 -4.89 0.60
N ARG A 55 -11.65 -4.85 1.19
CA ARG A 55 -11.82 -5.12 2.62
C ARG A 55 -11.32 -6.51 3.01
N ASN A 56 -11.55 -7.52 2.15
CA ASN A 56 -11.04 -8.86 2.38
C ASN A 56 -9.51 -8.93 2.29
N GLU A 57 -8.86 -8.16 1.41
CA GLU A 57 -7.39 -8.04 1.34
C GLU A 57 -6.84 -7.45 2.66
N ILE A 58 -7.42 -6.36 3.15
CA ILE A 58 -7.03 -5.77 4.43
C ILE A 58 -7.31 -6.71 5.60
N PHE A 59 -8.42 -7.45 5.58
CA PHE A 59 -8.71 -8.47 6.57
C PHE A 59 -7.66 -9.59 6.56
N GLN A 60 -7.24 -10.05 5.37
CA GLN A 60 -6.16 -11.05 5.26
C GLN A 60 -4.84 -10.51 5.84
N MET A 61 -4.49 -9.26 5.55
CA MET A 61 -3.32 -8.60 6.13
C MET A 61 -3.42 -8.56 7.66
N ALA A 62 -4.58 -8.19 8.21
CA ALA A 62 -4.81 -8.17 9.66
C ALA A 62 -4.69 -9.56 10.31
N MET A 63 -5.13 -10.61 9.61
CA MET A 63 -5.04 -11.98 10.09
C MET A 63 -3.63 -12.56 10.08
N LEU A 64 -2.82 -12.19 9.09
CA LEU A 64 -1.46 -12.72 8.89
C LEU A 64 -0.40 -11.93 9.64
N GLU A 65 -0.68 -10.69 9.99
CA GLU A 65 0.24 -9.78 10.68
C GLU A 65 1.65 -9.84 10.07
N PRO A 66 1.81 -9.48 8.79
CA PRO A 66 3.10 -9.53 8.12
C PRO A 66 4.03 -8.45 8.66
N LYS A 67 5.34 -8.71 8.67
CA LYS A 67 6.36 -7.68 8.97
C LYS A 67 6.46 -6.63 7.87
N LEU A 68 6.20 -7.02 6.62
CA LEU A 68 6.14 -6.13 5.46
C LEU A 68 4.87 -6.42 4.68
N SER A 69 4.09 -5.37 4.41
CA SER A 69 2.93 -5.39 3.52
C SER A 69 3.23 -4.60 2.26
N ILE A 70 2.85 -5.13 1.10
CA ILE A 70 2.89 -4.41 -0.17
C ILE A 70 1.45 -4.27 -0.66
N LEU A 71 0.99 -3.04 -0.76
CA LEU A 71 -0.37 -2.65 -1.13
C LEU A 71 -0.30 -1.97 -2.50
N ASP A 72 -0.62 -2.73 -3.55
CA ASP A 72 -0.53 -2.27 -4.92
C ASP A 72 -1.92 -1.89 -5.43
N GLU A 73 -2.14 -0.58 -5.66
CA GLU A 73 -3.42 0.00 -6.13
C GLU A 73 -4.65 -0.52 -5.37
N THR A 74 -4.53 -0.67 -4.04
CA THR A 74 -5.63 -1.17 -3.19
C THR A 74 -6.82 -0.24 -3.13
N ASP A 75 -6.68 0.98 -3.59
CA ASP A 75 -7.67 2.05 -3.70
C ASP A 75 -8.41 2.09 -5.04
N SER A 76 -7.94 1.37 -6.04
CA SER A 76 -8.55 1.36 -7.38
C SER A 76 -9.99 0.85 -7.33
N GLY A 77 -10.92 1.67 -7.86
CA GLY A 77 -12.36 1.36 -7.91
C GLY A 77 -13.08 1.42 -6.56
N LEU A 78 -12.49 2.04 -5.54
CA LEU A 78 -13.13 2.27 -4.26
C LEU A 78 -13.85 3.61 -4.21
N ASP A 79 -14.99 3.64 -3.53
CA ASP A 79 -15.58 4.88 -3.05
C ASP A 79 -14.80 5.44 -1.83
N VAL A 80 -15.12 6.66 -1.45
CA VAL A 80 -14.42 7.37 -0.35
C VAL A 80 -14.54 6.62 0.97
N ASP A 81 -15.66 5.97 1.24
CA ASP A 81 -15.88 5.25 2.50
C ASP A 81 -15.08 3.95 2.54
N ALA A 82 -15.03 3.21 1.45
CA ALA A 82 -14.19 2.02 1.33
C ALA A 82 -12.69 2.37 1.41
N MET A 83 -12.26 3.47 0.79
CA MET A 83 -10.89 3.98 0.88
C MET A 83 -10.51 4.34 2.33
N ARG A 84 -11.42 4.97 3.08
CA ARG A 84 -11.20 5.27 4.51
C ARG A 84 -11.00 3.99 5.32
N ILE A 85 -11.80 2.94 5.08
CA ILE A 85 -11.66 1.65 5.78
C ILE A 85 -10.30 1.01 5.49
N VAL A 86 -9.83 1.07 4.24
CA VAL A 86 -8.49 0.59 3.86
C VAL A 86 -7.41 1.36 4.63
N ALA A 87 -7.45 2.69 4.60
CA ALA A 87 -6.48 3.53 5.28
C ALA A 87 -6.47 3.30 6.80
N GLU A 88 -7.64 3.24 7.43
CA GLU A 88 -7.75 2.94 8.86
C GLU A 88 -7.19 1.55 9.20
N GLY A 89 -7.45 0.56 8.34
CA GLY A 89 -6.91 -0.79 8.49
C GLY A 89 -5.38 -0.79 8.46
N VAL A 90 -4.78 -0.11 7.47
CA VAL A 90 -3.32 0.02 7.35
C VAL A 90 -2.74 0.73 8.58
N ASN A 91 -3.30 1.88 8.97
CA ASN A 91 -2.82 2.66 10.12
C ASN A 91 -2.91 1.88 11.45
N LYS A 92 -3.98 1.10 11.65
CA LYS A 92 -4.15 0.27 12.86
C LYS A 92 -3.16 -0.90 12.95
N MET A 93 -2.68 -1.37 11.80
CA MET A 93 -1.72 -2.48 11.74
C MET A 93 -0.27 -2.02 11.69
N HIS A 94 -0.04 -0.73 11.41
CA HIS A 94 1.29 -0.14 11.43
C HIS A 94 1.77 0.05 12.88
N ASN A 95 2.99 -0.38 13.15
CA ASN A 95 3.68 -0.23 14.44
C ASN A 95 5.20 -0.29 14.22
N GLU A 96 5.99 -0.12 15.29
CA GLU A 96 7.46 -0.08 15.24
C GLU A 96 8.12 -1.33 14.64
N THR A 97 7.40 -2.45 14.53
CA THR A 97 7.93 -3.74 14.03
C THR A 97 7.39 -4.12 12.67
N THR A 98 6.51 -3.30 12.08
CA THR A 98 5.87 -3.56 10.79
C THR A 98 6.11 -2.42 9.82
N SER A 99 6.16 -2.75 8.53
CA SER A 99 6.32 -1.78 7.45
C SER A 99 5.25 -2.01 6.38
N ALA A 100 4.85 -0.95 5.70
CA ALA A 100 3.95 -1.01 4.56
C ALA A 100 4.53 -0.22 3.38
N ILE A 101 4.52 -0.81 2.19
CA ILE A 101 4.76 -0.12 0.93
C ILE A 101 3.40 0.03 0.27
N VAL A 102 2.98 1.25 0.02
CA VAL A 102 1.70 1.57 -0.61
C VAL A 102 1.98 2.18 -1.97
N ILE A 103 1.52 1.53 -3.02
CA ILE A 103 1.60 2.03 -4.40
C ILE A 103 0.22 2.55 -4.76
N THR A 104 0.14 3.84 -5.03
CA THR A 104 -1.11 4.53 -5.36
C THR A 104 -0.86 5.73 -6.24
N HIS A 105 -1.85 6.09 -7.03
CA HIS A 105 -1.92 7.36 -7.75
C HIS A 105 -3.03 8.28 -7.18
N TYR A 106 -3.66 7.89 -6.07
CA TYR A 106 -4.70 8.68 -5.38
C TYR A 106 -4.11 9.45 -4.20
N GLU A 107 -3.99 10.74 -4.34
CA GLU A 107 -3.48 11.68 -3.33
C GLU A 107 -4.28 11.59 -2.03
N ARG A 108 -5.58 11.44 -2.13
CA ARG A 108 -6.50 11.31 -1.00
C ARG A 108 -6.18 10.13 -0.09
N LEU A 109 -5.66 9.02 -0.63
CA LEU A 109 -5.22 7.89 0.17
C LEU A 109 -3.98 8.24 0.99
N LEU A 110 -3.04 9.00 0.42
CA LEU A 110 -1.82 9.43 1.11
C LEU A 110 -2.13 10.30 2.34
N GLU A 111 -3.14 11.17 2.25
CA GLU A 111 -3.58 11.96 3.40
C GLU A 111 -4.16 11.10 4.52
N MET A 112 -4.90 10.04 4.17
CA MET A 112 -5.52 9.14 5.15
C MET A 112 -4.53 8.20 5.81
N ILE A 113 -3.54 7.68 5.07
CA ILE A 113 -2.51 6.74 5.57
C ILE A 113 -1.40 7.47 6.33
N LYS A 114 -1.08 8.71 5.98
CA LYS A 114 0.01 9.51 6.57
C LYS A 114 1.36 8.79 6.50
N PRO A 115 1.90 8.57 5.30
CA PRO A 115 3.14 7.85 5.12
C PRO A 115 4.32 8.58 5.75
N ASP A 116 5.34 7.85 6.23
CA ASP A 116 6.58 8.44 6.76
C ASP A 116 7.44 9.00 5.64
N VAL A 117 7.46 8.32 4.49
CA VAL A 117 8.27 8.69 3.31
C VAL A 117 7.44 8.48 2.05
N ILE A 118 7.56 9.41 1.12
CA ILE A 118 6.94 9.34 -0.21
C ILE A 118 8.04 9.32 -1.27
N HIS A 119 7.93 8.37 -2.19
CA HIS A 119 8.77 8.26 -3.38
C HIS A 119 7.92 8.51 -4.62
N VAL A 120 8.32 9.44 -5.48
CA VAL A 120 7.69 9.66 -6.78
C VAL A 120 8.45 8.87 -7.84
N LEU A 121 7.73 7.97 -8.52
CA LEU A 121 8.26 7.15 -9.60
C LEU A 121 7.84 7.76 -10.95
N TYR A 122 8.83 8.09 -11.80
CA TYR A 122 8.60 8.59 -13.14
C TYR A 122 9.60 7.98 -14.11
N LYS A 123 9.15 7.54 -15.28
CA LYS A 123 9.98 6.86 -16.31
C LYS A 123 10.81 5.70 -15.74
N GLY A 124 10.27 4.95 -14.76
CA GLY A 124 10.95 3.81 -14.15
C GLY A 124 12.04 4.15 -13.12
N ARG A 125 12.14 5.41 -12.71
CA ARG A 125 13.11 5.90 -11.71
C ARG A 125 12.41 6.62 -10.57
N ILE A 126 12.97 6.52 -9.36
CA ILE A 126 12.57 7.36 -8.25
C ILE A 126 13.20 8.74 -8.49
N VAL A 127 12.35 9.73 -8.80
CA VAL A 127 12.79 11.09 -9.17
C VAL A 127 12.68 12.05 -7.99
N LYS A 128 11.86 11.76 -7.00
CA LYS A 128 11.73 12.57 -5.79
C LYS A 128 11.47 11.69 -4.59
N THR A 129 12.08 12.05 -3.46
CA THR A 129 11.84 11.40 -2.16
C THR A 129 11.73 12.50 -1.12
N ALA A 130 10.64 12.49 -0.36
CA ALA A 130 10.43 13.44 0.74
C ALA A 130 9.51 12.82 1.81
N GLY A 131 9.27 13.56 2.88
CA GLY A 131 8.36 13.20 3.94
C GLY A 131 6.88 13.38 3.57
N PRO A 132 5.99 13.31 4.56
CA PRO A 132 4.54 13.42 4.36
C PRO A 132 4.10 14.78 3.77
N GLU A 133 4.92 15.80 3.84
CA GLU A 133 4.67 17.13 3.24
C GLU A 133 4.51 17.05 1.71
N LEU A 134 5.20 16.11 1.07
CA LEU A 134 5.12 15.93 -0.38
C LEU A 134 3.71 15.53 -0.85
N ALA A 135 2.94 14.82 -0.02
CA ALA A 135 1.53 14.49 -0.34
C ALA A 135 0.71 15.77 -0.59
N LYS A 136 0.89 16.78 0.27
CA LYS A 136 0.18 18.07 0.15
C LYS A 136 0.63 18.86 -1.08
N GLU A 137 1.92 18.82 -1.40
CA GLU A 137 2.44 19.50 -2.60
C GLU A 137 1.87 18.85 -3.87
N ILE A 138 1.81 17.52 -3.91
CA ILE A 138 1.23 16.76 -5.03
C ILE A 138 -0.26 17.06 -5.14
N GLU A 139 -1.02 17.10 -4.03
CA GLU A 139 -2.45 17.41 -4.04
C GLU A 139 -2.72 18.82 -4.59
N GLN A 140 -1.89 19.82 -4.25
CA GLN A 140 -2.08 21.20 -4.67
C GLN A 140 -1.62 21.46 -6.09
N ARG A 141 -0.56 20.82 -6.56
CA ARG A 141 0.15 21.13 -7.81
C ARG A 141 0.07 20.02 -8.86
N GLY A 142 -0.45 18.83 -8.49
CA GLY A 142 -0.38 17.63 -9.32
C GLY A 142 1.06 17.11 -9.45
N TYR A 143 1.29 16.25 -10.43
CA TYR A 143 2.60 15.64 -10.72
C TYR A 143 3.41 16.39 -11.79
N ASP A 144 2.79 17.31 -12.53
CA ASP A 144 3.39 17.87 -13.76
C ASP A 144 4.66 18.68 -13.48
N TRP A 145 4.71 19.41 -12.38
CA TRP A 145 5.90 20.16 -11.99
C TRP A 145 7.12 19.26 -11.73
N ILE A 146 6.91 18.04 -11.18
CA ILE A 146 7.99 17.05 -10.97
C ILE A 146 8.47 16.51 -12.31
N LYS A 147 7.55 16.24 -13.25
CA LYS A 147 7.91 15.80 -14.59
C LYS A 147 8.70 16.86 -15.34
N GLU A 148 8.26 18.13 -15.26
CA GLU A 148 8.94 19.26 -15.90
C GLU A 148 10.36 19.45 -15.35
N GLU A 149 10.56 19.35 -14.03
CA GLU A 149 11.89 19.39 -13.39
C GLU A 149 12.80 18.29 -13.96
N VAL A 150 12.32 17.04 -14.00
CA VAL A 150 13.11 15.89 -14.48
C VAL A 150 13.40 15.98 -15.97
N ASP A 151 12.42 16.35 -16.79
CA ASP A 151 12.59 16.47 -18.23
C ASP A 151 13.54 17.65 -18.60
N ALA A 152 13.52 18.71 -17.81
CA ALA A 152 14.47 19.82 -17.96
C ALA A 152 15.91 19.37 -17.63
N GLU A 153 16.12 18.63 -16.54
CA GLU A 153 17.44 18.10 -16.17
C GLU A 153 17.97 17.11 -17.22
N GLU A 154 17.13 16.22 -17.75
CA GLU A 154 17.52 15.30 -18.82
C GLU A 154 17.91 16.05 -20.10
N SER A 155 17.22 17.13 -20.46
CA SER A 155 17.52 17.95 -21.65
C SER A 155 18.87 18.67 -21.54
N VAL A 156 19.22 19.18 -20.37
CA VAL A 156 20.51 19.82 -20.10
C VAL A 156 21.65 18.80 -20.13
N SER A 157 21.44 17.61 -19.58
CA SER A 157 22.43 16.53 -19.61
C SER A 157 22.73 16.06 -21.05
N TYR A 158 21.70 16.02 -21.90
CA TYR A 158 21.85 15.61 -23.31
C TYR A 158 22.59 16.67 -24.15
N THR A 159 22.41 17.94 -23.89
CA THR A 159 23.14 19.04 -24.54
C THR A 159 24.60 19.08 -24.13
N HIS A 160 24.94 18.76 -22.89
CA HIS A 160 26.34 18.67 -22.44
C HIS A 160 27.10 17.48 -23.07
N LEU A 161 26.46 16.34 -23.22
CA LEU A 161 27.06 15.16 -23.88
C LEU A 161 27.35 15.43 -25.38
N ARG A 162 26.43 16.10 -26.09
CA ARG A 162 26.67 16.51 -27.50
C ARG A 162 27.75 17.57 -27.66
N ALA A 163 27.88 18.46 -26.70
CA ALA A 163 28.96 19.49 -26.76
C ALA A 163 30.37 18.88 -26.59
N HIS A 164 30.49 17.75 -25.90
CA HIS A 164 31.75 17.02 -25.77
C HIS A 164 32.11 16.16 -26.99
N GLU A 165 31.11 15.67 -27.75
CA GLU A 165 31.35 14.90 -28.98
C GLU A 165 31.78 15.77 -30.17
N THR A 166 31.47 17.07 -30.19
CA THR A 166 31.82 17.97 -31.29
C THR A 166 33.21 18.65 -31.15
N VAL A 167 33.97 18.33 -30.12
CA VAL A 167 35.33 18.91 -29.87
C VAL A 167 36.45 17.94 -30.27
N LEU A 168 36.14 16.78 -30.90
CA LEU A 168 37.10 15.76 -31.31
C LEU A 168 37.16 15.53 -32.82
N ASP A 169 36.78 16.52 -33.68
CA ASP A 169 37.06 16.55 -35.12
C ASP A 169 38.06 17.64 -35.47
#